data_8c9ebcf5efc7542d95a9ddc3574a02a4
#
_entry.id   8c9ebcf5efc7542d95a9ddc3574a02a4
#
_cell.length_a   1.000
_cell.length_b   1.000
_cell.length_c   1.000
_cell.angle_alpha   90.00
_cell.angle_beta   90.00
_cell.angle_gamma   90.00
#
_symmetry.space_group_name_H-M   'P 1'
#
loop_
_entity.id
_entity.type
_entity.pdbx_description
1 polymer ?
#
loop_
_entity_poly.entity_id
_entity_poly.type
_entity_poly.pdbx_seq_one_letter_code
_entity_poly.pdbx_strand_id
1 'polypeptide(L)'
;TLLNCREYQVESVERTRRWATRCLAEHERLTRERADKPYQMLYGVIQGAQYEDLRRKAARDLSAMEVAGRSFDGFGIGGALEKENLATIVNWVCEELPEEKPRHLLGLSEPDDIFAGVEAGADTFDCVNPSRIGRNGGLYGRYGRFNLTRSEFQDGFSATGKDCKSYTCQNFSIAFRRHLFQDK
;
A
#
# COMPACT_ATOMS: atom_id res chain seq x y z
N THR A 1 -7.84 -3.71 14.27
CA THR A 1 -6.50 -4.33 14.21
C THR A 1 -6.59 -5.81 14.53
N LEU A 2 -5.56 -6.61 14.17
CA LEU A 2 -5.52 -8.07 14.36
C LEU A 2 -5.78 -8.54 15.81
N LEU A 3 -5.41 -7.71 16.79
CA LEU A 3 -5.55 -8.03 18.22
C LEU A 3 -6.94 -7.79 18.80
N ASN A 4 -7.87 -7.22 18.04
CA ASN A 4 -9.21 -6.95 18.53
C ASN A 4 -10.14 -8.13 18.26
N CYS A 5 -11.11 -8.35 19.18
CA CYS A 5 -12.11 -9.40 19.02
C CYS A 5 -13.02 -9.17 17.80
N ARG A 6 -13.71 -10.23 17.38
CA ARG A 6 -14.57 -10.20 16.20
C ARG A 6 -15.71 -9.15 16.30
N GLU A 7 -16.28 -9.00 17.47
CA GLU A 7 -17.36 -8.03 17.75
C GLU A 7 -16.89 -6.60 17.47
N TYR A 8 -15.67 -6.26 17.90
CA TYR A 8 -15.06 -4.96 17.57
C TYR A 8 -14.84 -4.78 16.07
N GLN A 9 -14.43 -5.85 15.35
CA GLN A 9 -14.25 -5.78 13.89
C GLN A 9 -15.58 -5.54 13.17
N VAL A 10 -16.66 -6.17 13.60
CA VAL A 10 -18.02 -5.93 13.07
C VAL A 10 -18.41 -4.46 13.25
N GLU A 11 -18.25 -3.92 14.46
CA GLU A 11 -18.53 -2.50 14.73
C GLU A 11 -17.64 -1.57 13.91
N SER A 12 -16.36 -1.92 13.76
CA SER A 12 -15.37 -1.14 12.99
C SER A 12 -15.73 -1.07 11.50
N VAL A 13 -16.15 -2.17 10.89
CA VAL A 13 -16.63 -2.21 9.50
C VAL A 13 -17.87 -1.32 9.34
N GLU A 14 -18.84 -1.40 10.24
CA GLU A 14 -20.04 -0.56 10.18
C GLU A 14 -19.72 0.94 10.41
N ARG A 15 -18.77 1.24 11.28
CA ARG A 15 -18.26 2.61 11.47
C ARG A 15 -17.61 3.13 10.18
N THR A 16 -16.81 2.33 9.53
CA THR A 16 -16.20 2.66 8.22
C THR A 16 -17.27 2.95 7.17
N ARG A 17 -18.30 2.12 7.08
CA ARG A 17 -19.43 2.32 6.15
C ARG A 17 -20.14 3.67 6.39
N ARG A 18 -20.43 4.02 7.64
CA ARG A 18 -21.05 5.30 8.01
C ARG A 18 -20.16 6.50 7.65
N TRP A 19 -18.86 6.39 7.88
CA TRP A 19 -17.91 7.42 7.46
C TRP A 19 -17.77 7.53 5.94
N ALA A 20 -17.76 6.41 5.23
CA ALA A 20 -17.75 6.37 3.79
C ALA A 20 -18.90 7.16 3.16
N THR A 21 -20.12 7.02 3.70
CA THR A 21 -21.29 7.80 3.29
C THR A 21 -21.07 9.32 3.47
N ARG A 22 -20.51 9.72 4.60
CA ARG A 22 -20.21 11.13 4.88
C ARG A 22 -19.11 11.67 3.96
N CYS A 23 -18.08 10.86 3.72
CA CYS A 23 -16.98 11.24 2.82
C CYS A 23 -17.46 11.45 1.38
N LEU A 24 -18.32 10.57 0.86
CA LEU A 24 -18.88 10.73 -0.48
C LEU A 24 -19.73 12.01 -0.59
N ALA A 25 -20.60 12.28 0.40
CA ALA A 25 -21.42 13.48 0.41
C ALA A 25 -20.57 14.76 0.42
N GLU A 26 -19.55 14.80 1.28
CA GLU A 26 -18.66 15.96 1.39
C GLU A 26 -17.75 16.10 0.18
N HIS A 27 -17.25 14.98 -0.37
CA HIS A 27 -16.46 14.99 -1.59
C HIS A 27 -17.25 15.57 -2.77
N GLU A 28 -18.52 15.19 -2.95
CA GLU A 28 -19.37 15.75 -4.00
C GLU A 28 -19.62 17.25 -3.78
N ARG A 29 -19.91 17.67 -2.54
CA ARG A 29 -20.08 19.08 -2.21
C ARG A 29 -18.85 19.90 -2.56
N LEU A 30 -17.66 19.46 -2.11
CA LEU A 30 -16.39 20.13 -2.38
C LEU A 30 -15.99 20.09 -3.86
N THR A 31 -16.32 19.02 -4.58
CA THR A 31 -16.04 18.90 -6.02
C THR A 31 -16.80 19.96 -6.79
N ARG A 32 -18.09 20.19 -6.44
CA ARG A 32 -18.90 21.26 -7.05
C ARG A 32 -18.38 22.66 -6.73
N GLU A 33 -17.97 22.91 -5.49
CA GLU A 33 -17.39 24.19 -5.07
C GLU A 33 -16.03 24.48 -5.71
N ARG A 34 -15.33 23.43 -6.13
CA ARG A 34 -13.99 23.49 -6.76
C ARG A 34 -14.01 23.14 -8.25
N ALA A 35 -15.06 23.52 -8.95
CA ALA A 35 -15.23 23.19 -10.37
C ALA A 35 -14.11 23.72 -11.30
N ASP A 36 -13.34 24.71 -10.83
CA ASP A 36 -12.16 25.26 -11.50
C ASP A 36 -10.87 24.43 -11.28
N LYS A 37 -10.90 23.43 -10.41
CA LYS A 37 -9.75 22.58 -10.08
C LYS A 37 -9.88 21.20 -10.74
N PRO A 38 -8.74 20.51 -10.95
CA PRO A 38 -8.77 19.11 -11.39
C PRO A 38 -9.57 18.23 -10.42
N TYR A 39 -10.33 17.31 -10.97
CA TYR A 39 -11.05 16.32 -10.19
C TYR A 39 -10.07 15.46 -9.37
N GLN A 40 -10.39 15.22 -8.11
CA GLN A 40 -9.63 14.34 -7.23
C GLN A 40 -10.45 13.06 -6.99
N MET A 41 -9.87 11.91 -7.29
CA MET A 41 -10.50 10.62 -7.03
C MET A 41 -10.65 10.36 -5.54
N LEU A 42 -11.76 9.72 -5.15
CA LEU A 42 -12.01 9.26 -3.79
C LEU A 42 -12.10 7.74 -3.76
N TYR A 43 -11.26 7.10 -2.92
CA TYR A 43 -11.26 5.64 -2.76
C TYR A 43 -11.98 5.24 -1.47
N GLY A 44 -12.83 4.21 -1.58
CA GLY A 44 -13.43 3.53 -0.43
C GLY A 44 -12.44 2.53 0.18
N VAL A 45 -12.22 2.57 1.50
CA VAL A 45 -11.26 1.67 2.16
C VAL A 45 -11.98 0.46 2.73
N ILE A 46 -11.63 -0.72 2.23
CA ILE A 46 -12.18 -2.01 2.65
C ILE A 46 -11.44 -2.48 3.91
N GLN A 47 -12.18 -2.72 4.96
CA GLN A 47 -11.72 -3.24 6.24
C GLN A 47 -12.33 -4.63 6.50
N GLY A 48 -11.97 -5.30 7.61
CA GLY A 48 -12.54 -6.61 7.98
C GLY A 48 -11.53 -7.57 8.60
N ALA A 49 -10.30 -7.12 8.86
CA ALA A 49 -9.20 -7.93 9.43
C ALA A 49 -9.00 -9.25 8.66
N GLN A 50 -8.97 -10.39 9.35
CA GLN A 50 -8.78 -11.74 8.81
C GLN A 50 -10.12 -12.47 8.56
N TYR A 51 -11.26 -11.79 8.63
CA TYR A 51 -12.57 -12.42 8.52
C TYR A 51 -13.11 -12.27 7.10
N GLU A 52 -13.26 -13.38 6.37
CA GLU A 52 -13.75 -13.41 5.00
C GLU A 52 -15.11 -12.74 4.85
N ASP A 53 -16.06 -13.12 5.72
CA ASP A 53 -17.42 -12.58 5.69
C ASP A 53 -17.46 -11.05 5.87
N LEU A 54 -16.60 -10.52 6.74
CA LEU A 54 -16.49 -9.06 6.95
C LEU A 54 -15.82 -8.37 5.77
N ARG A 55 -14.79 -8.95 5.18
CA ARG A 55 -14.10 -8.43 3.98
C ARG A 55 -15.06 -8.36 2.80
N ARG A 56 -15.73 -9.47 2.50
CA ARG A 56 -16.72 -9.54 1.41
C ARG A 56 -17.88 -8.58 1.65
N LYS A 57 -18.41 -8.54 2.87
CA LYS A 57 -19.47 -7.57 3.23
C LYS A 57 -19.01 -6.14 3.02
N ALA A 58 -17.83 -5.76 3.52
CA ALA A 58 -17.30 -4.40 3.38
C ALA A 58 -17.12 -4.03 1.90
N ALA A 59 -16.60 -4.95 1.09
CA ALA A 59 -16.43 -4.75 -0.35
C ALA A 59 -17.77 -4.52 -1.06
N ARG A 60 -18.77 -5.38 -0.83
CA ARG A 60 -20.12 -5.20 -1.39
C ARG A 60 -20.79 -3.90 -0.94
N ASP A 61 -20.73 -3.59 0.36
CA ASP A 61 -21.37 -2.40 0.91
C ASP A 61 -20.78 -1.10 0.32
N LEU A 62 -19.46 -1.04 0.13
CA LEU A 62 -18.80 0.15 -0.40
C LEU A 62 -18.87 0.22 -1.92
N SER A 63 -18.81 -0.89 -2.63
CA SER A 63 -18.92 -0.91 -4.11
C SER A 63 -20.33 -0.51 -4.58
N ALA A 64 -21.36 -0.89 -3.84
CA ALA A 64 -22.75 -0.53 -4.13
C ALA A 64 -23.13 0.86 -3.58
N MET A 65 -22.23 1.54 -2.85
CA MET A 65 -22.57 2.80 -2.20
C MET A 65 -22.66 3.94 -3.21
N GLU A 66 -23.80 4.62 -3.19
CA GLU A 66 -24.04 5.83 -3.97
C GLU A 66 -24.63 6.92 -3.06
N VAL A 67 -24.06 8.11 -3.13
CA VAL A 67 -24.51 9.29 -2.36
C VAL A 67 -24.50 10.50 -3.29
N ALA A 68 -25.65 11.16 -3.42
CA ALA A 68 -25.82 12.34 -4.29
C ALA A 68 -25.36 12.11 -5.74
N GLY A 69 -25.57 10.89 -6.29
CA GLY A 69 -25.18 10.50 -7.64
C GLY A 69 -23.68 10.18 -7.79
N ARG A 70 -22.94 10.04 -6.69
CA ARG A 70 -21.51 9.67 -6.68
C ARG A 70 -21.28 8.33 -6.00
N SER A 71 -20.41 7.54 -6.60
CA SER A 71 -19.80 6.34 -6.02
C SER A 71 -18.29 6.54 -5.85
N PHE A 72 -17.61 5.62 -5.19
CA PHE A 72 -16.16 5.63 -5.12
C PHE A 72 -15.51 5.40 -6.48
N ASP A 73 -14.42 6.10 -6.75
CA ASP A 73 -13.65 5.99 -7.99
C ASP A 73 -12.74 4.75 -8.01
N GLY A 74 -12.43 4.22 -6.85
CA GLY A 74 -11.61 3.04 -6.64
C GLY A 74 -11.70 2.55 -5.20
N PHE A 75 -10.92 1.53 -4.86
CA PHE A 75 -10.96 0.91 -3.54
C PHE A 75 -9.57 0.66 -3.00
N GLY A 76 -9.38 0.96 -1.69
CA GLY A 76 -8.20 0.63 -0.94
C GLY A 76 -8.43 -0.62 -0.10
N ILE A 77 -7.56 -1.62 -0.21
CA ILE A 77 -7.60 -2.83 0.61
C ILE A 77 -6.71 -2.57 1.81
N GLY A 78 -7.33 -2.27 2.95
CA GLY A 78 -6.67 -1.84 4.16
C GLY A 78 -6.80 -2.83 5.31
N GLY A 79 -6.24 -2.41 6.45
CA GLY A 79 -6.21 -3.19 7.68
C GLY A 79 -4.90 -3.96 7.84
N ALA A 80 -4.66 -4.48 9.06
CA ALA A 80 -3.50 -5.31 9.31
C ALA A 80 -3.72 -6.67 8.63
N LEU A 81 -2.92 -6.95 7.60
CA LEU A 81 -2.90 -8.22 6.88
C LEU A 81 -1.68 -9.03 7.37
N GLU A 82 -1.91 -10.27 7.75
CA GLU A 82 -0.83 -11.22 7.97
C GLU A 82 -0.28 -11.65 6.62
N LYS A 83 1.04 -11.73 6.49
CA LYS A 83 1.71 -12.01 5.23
C LYS A 83 1.23 -13.33 4.61
N GLU A 84 1.06 -14.35 5.44
CA GLU A 84 0.62 -15.69 5.04
C GLU A 84 -0.78 -15.70 4.42
N ASN A 85 -1.63 -14.77 4.81
CA ASN A 85 -3.03 -14.67 4.36
C ASN A 85 -3.27 -13.54 3.34
N LEU A 86 -2.24 -12.80 2.97
CA LEU A 86 -2.37 -11.59 2.15
C LEU A 86 -3.11 -11.86 0.84
N ALA A 87 -2.61 -12.80 0.03
CA ALA A 87 -3.20 -13.11 -1.26
C ALA A 87 -4.66 -13.57 -1.14
N THR A 88 -4.95 -14.43 -0.16
CA THR A 88 -6.31 -14.93 0.12
C THR A 88 -7.28 -13.79 0.45
N ILE A 89 -6.86 -12.87 1.33
CA ILE A 89 -7.69 -11.73 1.74
C ILE A 89 -7.91 -10.76 0.58
N VAL A 90 -6.87 -10.48 -0.20
CA VAL A 90 -6.98 -9.62 -1.38
C VAL A 90 -7.95 -10.22 -2.39
N ASN A 91 -7.85 -11.53 -2.63
CA ASN A 91 -8.76 -12.24 -3.54
C ASN A 91 -10.22 -12.14 -3.09
N TRP A 92 -10.54 -12.40 -1.80
CA TRP A 92 -11.91 -12.25 -1.27
C TRP A 92 -12.50 -10.86 -1.53
N VAL A 93 -11.67 -9.82 -1.44
CA VAL A 93 -12.10 -8.45 -1.69
C VAL A 93 -12.27 -8.19 -3.18
N CYS A 94 -11.31 -8.61 -4.00
CA CYS A 94 -11.31 -8.37 -5.44
C CYS A 94 -12.45 -9.09 -6.18
N GLU A 95 -12.88 -10.26 -5.69
CA GLU A 95 -14.06 -10.98 -6.21
C GLU A 95 -15.38 -10.21 -6.03
N GLU A 96 -15.46 -9.30 -5.06
CA GLU A 96 -16.66 -8.51 -4.77
C GLU A 96 -16.59 -7.07 -5.34
N LEU A 97 -15.45 -6.65 -5.86
CA LEU A 97 -15.25 -5.31 -6.39
C LEU A 97 -15.41 -5.26 -7.93
N PRO A 98 -15.96 -4.17 -8.47
CA PRO A 98 -16.04 -4.00 -9.92
C PRO A 98 -14.65 -3.99 -10.56
N GLU A 99 -14.51 -4.70 -11.68
CA GLU A 99 -13.22 -4.90 -12.35
C GLU A 99 -12.66 -3.61 -12.96
N GLU A 100 -13.54 -2.72 -13.40
CA GLU A 100 -13.20 -1.44 -14.01
C GLU A 100 -12.69 -0.36 -13.03
N LYS A 101 -12.78 -0.61 -11.71
CA LYS A 101 -12.33 0.34 -10.70
C LYS A 101 -10.99 -0.08 -10.08
N PRO A 102 -10.02 0.84 -9.99
CA PRO A 102 -8.69 0.52 -9.45
C PRO A 102 -8.74 0.05 -7.99
N ARG A 103 -7.93 -0.95 -7.70
CA ARG A 103 -7.79 -1.63 -6.40
C ARG A 103 -6.40 -1.37 -5.86
N HIS A 104 -6.32 -0.60 -4.79
CA HIS A 104 -5.06 -0.21 -4.16
C HIS A 104 -4.79 -1.04 -2.91
N LEU A 105 -3.71 -1.82 -2.89
CA LEU A 105 -3.32 -2.59 -1.72
C LEU A 105 -2.39 -1.76 -0.84
N LEU A 106 -2.85 -1.46 0.38
CA LEU A 106 -2.21 -0.56 1.33
C LEU A 106 -1.10 -1.25 2.13
N GLY A 107 0.06 -0.60 2.21
CA GLY A 107 1.05 -0.89 3.24
C GLY A 107 1.82 -2.20 3.07
N LEU A 108 2.30 -2.52 1.88
CA LEU A 108 3.16 -3.68 1.64
C LEU A 108 4.52 -3.57 2.31
N SER A 109 5.16 -4.73 2.56
CA SER A 109 6.45 -4.80 3.22
C SER A 109 7.58 -5.25 2.31
N GLU A 110 7.39 -6.31 1.51
CA GLU A 110 8.47 -6.92 0.73
C GLU A 110 8.09 -7.01 -0.76
N PRO A 111 9.08 -7.11 -1.68
CA PRO A 111 8.81 -7.20 -3.13
C PRO A 111 7.95 -8.40 -3.54
N ASP A 112 8.07 -9.54 -2.87
CA ASP A 112 7.26 -10.73 -3.14
C ASP A 112 5.78 -10.51 -2.80
N ASP A 113 5.46 -9.65 -1.83
CA ASP A 113 4.08 -9.27 -1.51
C ASP A 113 3.40 -8.55 -2.70
N ILE A 114 4.19 -7.81 -3.52
CA ILE A 114 3.66 -7.14 -4.72
C ILE A 114 3.20 -8.17 -5.75
N PHE A 115 4.00 -9.22 -6.00
CA PHE A 115 3.62 -10.28 -6.93
C PHE A 115 2.37 -11.02 -6.47
N ALA A 116 2.33 -11.40 -5.19
CA ALA A 116 1.14 -12.02 -4.60
C ALA A 116 -0.11 -11.12 -4.67
N GLY A 117 0.07 -9.81 -4.46
CA GLY A 117 -1.00 -8.82 -4.56
C GLY A 117 -1.53 -8.68 -5.99
N VAL A 118 -0.64 -8.65 -7.00
CA VAL A 118 -1.02 -8.60 -8.43
C VAL A 118 -1.78 -9.86 -8.83
N GLU A 119 -1.27 -11.04 -8.47
CA GLU A 119 -1.95 -12.33 -8.73
C GLU A 119 -3.33 -12.39 -8.10
N ALA A 120 -3.51 -11.75 -6.94
CA ALA A 120 -4.80 -11.68 -6.24
C ALA A 120 -5.73 -10.56 -6.74
N GLY A 121 -5.31 -9.74 -7.72
CA GLY A 121 -6.14 -8.74 -8.39
C GLY A 121 -5.96 -7.28 -7.92
N ALA A 122 -4.87 -6.95 -7.23
CA ALA A 122 -4.55 -5.56 -6.89
C ALA A 122 -3.79 -4.86 -8.04
N ASP A 123 -4.10 -3.57 -8.28
CA ASP A 123 -3.56 -2.78 -9.40
C ASP A 123 -2.42 -1.84 -8.97
N THR A 124 -2.53 -1.28 -7.77
CA THR A 124 -1.57 -0.29 -7.25
C THR A 124 -1.20 -0.55 -5.80
N PHE A 125 -0.04 -0.03 -5.39
CA PHE A 125 0.57 -0.35 -4.09
C PHE A 125 1.27 0.86 -3.48
N ASP A 126 1.34 0.92 -2.15
CA ASP A 126 2.30 1.74 -1.44
C ASP A 126 3.20 0.87 -0.54
N CYS A 127 4.45 1.25 -0.42
CA CYS A 127 5.41 0.51 0.39
C CYS A 127 6.43 1.46 1.03
N VAL A 128 6.39 1.56 2.35
CA VAL A 128 7.35 2.37 3.13
C VAL A 128 8.67 1.64 3.37
N ASN A 129 8.71 0.32 3.17
CA ASN A 129 9.85 -0.50 3.60
C ASN A 129 11.19 -0.11 2.94
N PRO A 130 11.26 0.19 1.62
CA PRO A 130 12.52 0.64 1.03
C PRO A 130 13.11 1.88 1.70
N SER A 131 12.27 2.87 1.99
CA SER A 131 12.69 4.09 2.69
C SER A 131 13.07 3.81 4.15
N ARG A 132 12.35 2.92 4.83
CA ARG A 132 12.62 2.54 6.22
C ARG A 132 13.94 1.79 6.36
N ILE A 133 14.19 0.78 5.54
CA ILE A 133 15.46 0.03 5.57
C ILE A 133 16.62 0.89 5.07
N GLY A 134 16.39 1.75 4.07
CA GLY A 134 17.38 2.68 3.53
C GLY A 134 17.96 3.60 4.59
N ARG A 135 17.14 4.08 5.53
CA ARG A 135 17.60 4.90 6.67
C ARG A 135 18.63 4.18 7.57
N ASN A 136 18.65 2.85 7.55
CA ASN A 136 19.57 2.01 8.31
C ASN A 136 20.61 1.32 7.41
N GLY A 137 20.85 1.86 6.20
CA GLY A 137 21.83 1.34 5.26
C GLY A 137 21.39 0.08 4.49
N GLY A 138 20.15 -0.36 4.67
CA GLY A 138 19.59 -1.50 3.92
C GLY A 138 19.22 -1.12 2.50
N LEU A 139 19.58 -1.96 1.53
CA LEU A 139 19.27 -1.79 0.11
C LEU A 139 18.71 -3.08 -0.49
N TYR A 140 17.85 -2.93 -1.50
CA TYR A 140 17.47 -4.01 -2.39
C TYR A 140 18.40 -4.00 -3.61
N GLY A 141 19.09 -5.11 -3.83
CA GLY A 141 19.87 -5.36 -5.05
C GLY A 141 19.17 -6.39 -5.94
N ARG A 142 19.75 -6.63 -7.11
CA ARG A 142 19.23 -7.61 -8.08
C ARG A 142 19.05 -9.02 -7.50
N TYR A 143 19.90 -9.39 -6.55
CA TYR A 143 19.97 -10.76 -5.98
C TYR A 143 19.49 -10.83 -4.53
N GLY A 144 18.83 -9.79 -4.04
CA GLY A 144 18.30 -9.74 -2.68
C GLY A 144 18.70 -8.50 -1.90
N ARG A 145 18.38 -8.52 -0.63
CA ARG A 145 18.65 -7.42 0.29
C ARG A 145 20.05 -7.51 0.89
N PHE A 146 20.74 -6.37 0.98
CA PHE A 146 22.04 -6.26 1.64
C PHE A 146 22.11 -4.96 2.47
N ASN A 147 23.12 -4.86 3.34
CA ASN A 147 23.32 -3.67 4.17
C ASN A 147 24.67 -3.02 3.87
N LEU A 148 24.67 -1.73 3.55
CA LEU A 148 25.86 -0.93 3.26
C LEU A 148 26.85 -0.84 4.42
N THR A 149 26.42 -1.03 5.66
CA THR A 149 27.29 -0.90 6.84
C THR A 149 28.27 -2.08 7.00
N ARG A 150 28.13 -3.15 6.21
CA ARG A 150 29.05 -4.30 6.24
C ARG A 150 30.48 -3.88 5.92
N SER A 151 31.44 -4.51 6.59
CA SER A 151 32.88 -4.26 6.41
C SER A 151 33.37 -4.54 4.98
N GLU A 152 32.77 -5.51 4.29
CA GLU A 152 33.10 -5.87 2.90
C GLU A 152 32.98 -4.68 1.91
N PHE A 153 32.20 -3.65 2.25
CA PHE A 153 32.02 -2.46 1.42
C PHE A 153 32.97 -1.32 1.77
N GLN A 154 33.88 -1.50 2.72
CA GLN A 154 34.80 -0.47 3.18
C GLN A 154 35.68 0.08 2.05
N ASP A 155 36.20 -0.80 1.22
CA ASP A 155 37.10 -0.49 0.13
C ASP A 155 36.44 -0.67 -1.24
N GLY A 156 35.11 -0.61 -1.30
CA GLY A 156 34.32 -0.78 -2.51
C GLY A 156 34.24 0.53 -3.33
N PHE A 157 35.10 0.75 -4.31
CA PHE A 157 35.10 1.94 -5.15
C PHE A 157 34.18 1.86 -6.38
N SER A 158 33.48 0.76 -6.55
CA SER A 158 32.48 0.58 -7.61
C SER A 158 31.10 1.14 -7.23
N ALA A 159 30.19 1.21 -8.23
CA ALA A 159 28.79 1.48 -8.00
C ALA A 159 28.12 0.33 -7.21
N THR A 160 27.05 0.61 -6.49
CA THR A 160 26.30 -0.41 -5.73
C THR A 160 25.65 -1.45 -6.61
N GLY A 161 25.21 -1.07 -7.81
CA GLY A 161 24.65 -1.95 -8.82
C GLY A 161 25.36 -1.73 -10.15
N LYS A 162 25.92 -2.79 -10.72
CA LYS A 162 26.73 -2.74 -11.93
C LYS A 162 26.00 -2.08 -13.12
N ASP A 163 24.68 -2.30 -13.20
CA ASP A 163 23.84 -1.78 -14.28
C ASP A 163 22.88 -0.65 -13.81
N CYS A 164 23.08 -0.12 -12.60
CA CYS A 164 22.21 0.91 -12.05
C CYS A 164 22.51 2.29 -12.63
N LYS A 165 21.51 2.89 -13.29
CA LYS A 165 21.60 4.22 -13.91
C LYS A 165 21.17 5.37 -13.01
N SER A 166 20.90 5.11 -11.73
CA SER A 166 20.52 6.18 -10.80
C SER A 166 21.67 7.17 -10.59
N TYR A 167 21.34 8.43 -10.32
CA TYR A 167 22.33 9.48 -10.01
C TYR A 167 23.32 9.03 -8.95
N THR A 168 22.83 8.41 -7.87
CA THR A 168 23.67 7.94 -6.77
C THR A 168 24.67 6.86 -7.20
N CYS A 169 24.26 5.91 -8.05
CA CYS A 169 25.17 4.87 -8.53
C CYS A 169 26.21 5.39 -9.53
N GLN A 170 25.88 6.43 -10.29
CA GLN A 170 26.79 6.99 -11.28
C GLN A 170 27.83 7.93 -10.66
N ASN A 171 27.52 8.55 -9.52
CA ASN A 171 28.38 9.60 -8.96
C ASN A 171 29.08 9.21 -7.65
N PHE A 172 28.62 8.16 -6.96
CA PHE A 172 29.15 7.81 -5.64
C PHE A 172 29.46 6.32 -5.53
N SER A 173 30.67 6.00 -5.03
CA SER A 173 31.06 4.60 -4.74
C SER A 173 30.28 4.03 -3.55
N ILE A 174 30.27 2.71 -3.44
CA ILE A 174 29.63 2.03 -2.29
C ILE A 174 30.37 2.36 -0.97
N ALA A 175 31.70 2.50 -1.02
CA ALA A 175 32.52 2.90 0.13
C ALA A 175 32.13 4.29 0.64
N PHE A 176 31.99 5.28 -0.27
CA PHE A 176 31.56 6.63 0.11
C PHE A 176 30.20 6.63 0.79
N ARG A 177 29.23 5.89 0.24
CA ARG A 177 27.89 5.78 0.84
C ARG A 177 27.92 5.07 2.19
N ARG A 178 28.75 4.03 2.36
CA ARG A 178 28.97 3.39 3.64
C ARG A 178 29.52 4.37 4.66
N HIS A 179 30.53 5.15 4.29
CA HIS A 179 31.11 6.21 5.16
C HIS A 179 30.03 7.18 5.69
N LEU A 180 29.15 7.66 4.82
CA LEU A 180 28.06 8.56 5.23
C LEU A 180 27.09 7.95 6.27
N PHE A 181 26.98 6.63 6.36
CA PHE A 181 26.18 5.94 7.38
C PHE A 181 26.91 5.79 8.71
N GLN A 182 28.24 5.82 8.71
CA GLN A 182 29.05 5.63 9.91
C GLN A 182 29.32 6.95 10.63
N ASP A 183 29.34 8.06 9.94
CA ASP A 183 29.65 9.39 10.45
C ASP A 183 28.39 10.18 10.90
N LYS A 184 27.34 9.48 11.30
CA LYS A 184 26.10 10.06 11.84
C LYS A 184 26.25 10.41 13.31
#